data_59b3534da27d381b255bc9c7ae039645
#
_entry.id   59b3534da27d381b255bc9c7ae039645
#
_cell.length_a   1.000
_cell.length_b   1.000
_cell.length_c   1.000
_cell.angle_alpha   90.00
_cell.angle_beta   90.00
_cell.angle_gamma   90.00
#
_symmetry.space_group_name_H-M   'P 1'
#
loop_
_entity.id
_entity.type
_entity.pdbx_description
1 polymer ?
#
loop_
_entity_poly.entity_id
_entity_poly.type
_entity_poly.pdbx_seq_one_letter_code
_entity_poly.pdbx_strand_id
1 'polypeptide(L)'
;DEYQDTNWTQFSLLEKLIHGWDGQSQRTLFMVGDPMQSIYRFREAEVGLFIKTRDSGIQGHYLEDVRLTHNFRSSPTVVNWVNERLGPLFPHKEDIPSGAIAYAPSAASKTSLGSVSVTSYDSPQDEALEVARQISELLTQHADDENYRIAVIVRARSHLQHLIPILQSELIQFRALRLDKLMDRPVVQDLMALTQVIRDPEDRTPLIA
;
A
#
# COMPACT_ATOMS: atom_id res chain seq x y z
N ASP A 1 2.23 12.24 -10.38
CA ASP A 1 2.52 10.92 -9.83
C ASP A 1 1.31 10.41 -9.05
N GLU A 2 1.13 9.10 -8.98
CA GLU A 2 -0.04 8.45 -8.34
C GLU A 2 -1.39 8.93 -8.93
N TYR A 3 -1.44 9.13 -10.24
CA TYR A 3 -2.61 9.70 -10.91
C TYR A 3 -3.86 8.81 -10.80
N GLN A 4 -3.70 7.50 -10.59
CA GLN A 4 -4.78 6.55 -10.34
C GLN A 4 -5.60 6.87 -9.07
N ASP A 5 -5.04 7.65 -8.15
CA ASP A 5 -5.68 8.01 -6.88
C ASP A 5 -6.32 9.42 -6.92
N THR A 6 -6.44 9.98 -8.11
CA THR A 6 -7.06 11.29 -8.34
C THR A 6 -8.58 11.21 -8.17
N ASN A 7 -9.17 12.19 -7.47
CA ASN A 7 -10.60 12.39 -7.37
C ASN A 7 -11.11 13.48 -8.35
N TRP A 8 -12.42 13.61 -8.47
CA TRP A 8 -13.05 14.60 -9.36
C TRP A 8 -12.66 16.04 -9.05
N THR A 9 -12.48 16.40 -7.78
CA THR A 9 -12.06 17.77 -7.39
C THR A 9 -10.65 18.08 -7.88
N GLN A 10 -9.73 17.14 -7.71
CA GLN A 10 -8.35 17.27 -8.20
C GLN A 10 -8.30 17.28 -9.72
N PHE A 11 -9.10 16.44 -10.37
CA PHE A 11 -9.22 16.45 -11.83
C PHE A 11 -9.73 17.80 -12.36
N SER A 12 -10.78 18.37 -11.76
CA SER A 12 -11.30 19.69 -12.12
C SER A 12 -10.29 20.82 -11.89
N LEU A 13 -9.46 20.70 -10.85
CA LEU A 13 -8.35 21.64 -10.64
C LEU A 13 -7.33 21.54 -11.78
N LEU A 14 -6.96 20.31 -12.17
CA LEU A 14 -6.05 20.08 -13.28
C LEU A 14 -6.61 20.65 -14.59
N GLU A 15 -7.90 20.43 -14.89
CA GLU A 15 -8.56 21.02 -16.05
C GLU A 15 -8.45 22.56 -16.08
N LYS A 16 -8.63 23.20 -14.92
CA LYS A 16 -8.48 24.67 -14.80
C LYS A 16 -7.04 25.13 -14.98
N LEU A 17 -6.07 24.38 -14.49
CA LEU A 17 -4.64 24.72 -14.59
C LEU A 17 -4.13 24.67 -16.04
N ILE A 18 -4.66 23.74 -16.84
CA ILE A 18 -4.25 23.59 -18.25
C ILE A 18 -5.16 24.36 -19.20
N HIS A 19 -6.23 24.95 -18.68
CA HIS A 19 -7.15 25.74 -19.49
C HIS A 19 -6.41 26.88 -20.22
N GLY A 20 -6.66 26.99 -21.53
CA GLY A 20 -6.01 27.98 -22.37
C GLY A 20 -4.55 27.69 -22.76
N TRP A 21 -4.05 26.49 -22.43
CA TRP A 21 -2.82 26.04 -23.05
C TRP A 21 -3.06 25.83 -24.56
N ASP A 22 -2.07 26.19 -25.35
CA ASP A 22 -2.07 25.99 -26.80
C ASP A 22 -0.84 25.16 -27.20
N GLY A 23 -0.85 24.63 -28.40
CA GLY A 23 0.28 23.83 -28.91
C GLY A 23 1.55 24.69 -29.21
N GLN A 24 1.48 26.00 -29.06
CA GLN A 24 2.60 26.93 -29.23
C GLN A 24 3.32 27.20 -27.90
N SER A 25 2.67 26.95 -26.77
CA SER A 25 3.28 27.10 -25.46
C SER A 25 4.28 25.97 -25.22
N GLN A 26 5.44 26.25 -24.63
CA GLN A 26 6.43 25.26 -24.23
C GLN A 26 6.00 24.50 -22.96
N ARG A 27 4.69 24.35 -22.75
CA ARG A 27 4.12 23.70 -21.58
C ARG A 27 3.85 22.25 -21.91
N THR A 28 4.18 21.36 -20.97
CA THR A 28 3.98 19.92 -21.12
C THR A 28 3.17 19.40 -19.95
N LEU A 29 2.33 18.41 -20.22
CA LEU A 29 1.59 17.67 -19.21
C LEU A 29 2.13 16.24 -19.19
N PHE A 30 2.61 15.80 -18.03
CA PHE A 30 3.12 14.47 -17.81
C PHE A 30 2.44 13.87 -16.59
N MET A 31 1.75 12.74 -16.78
CA MET A 31 1.03 12.04 -15.73
C MET A 31 1.57 10.63 -15.59
N VAL A 32 1.76 10.21 -14.35
CA VAL A 32 2.27 8.88 -14.01
C VAL A 32 1.34 8.23 -13.01
N GLY A 33 1.03 6.98 -13.22
CA GLY A 33 0.22 6.18 -12.31
C GLY A 33 0.13 4.73 -12.77
N ASP A 34 -0.27 3.88 -11.85
CA ASP A 34 -0.60 2.48 -12.13
C ASP A 34 -2.04 2.21 -11.68
N PRO A 35 -2.99 2.15 -12.62
CA PRO A 35 -4.40 1.96 -12.27
C PRO A 35 -4.67 0.61 -11.57
N MET A 36 -3.80 -0.40 -11.71
CA MET A 36 -3.91 -1.65 -10.97
C MET A 36 -3.55 -1.50 -9.48
N GLN A 37 -2.88 -0.41 -9.08
CA GLN A 37 -2.50 -0.11 -7.70
C GLN A 37 -3.45 0.85 -7.00
N SER A 38 -4.57 1.23 -7.61
CA SER A 38 -5.55 2.11 -6.95
C SER A 38 -6.23 1.40 -5.79
N ILE A 39 -5.98 1.89 -4.57
CA ILE A 39 -6.50 1.35 -3.32
C ILE A 39 -7.25 2.41 -2.49
N TYR A 40 -7.41 3.63 -3.00
CA TYR A 40 -7.97 4.76 -2.26
C TYR A 40 -9.39 5.12 -2.67
N ARG A 41 -10.20 4.16 -3.15
CA ARG A 41 -11.61 4.38 -3.47
C ARG A 41 -12.40 4.94 -2.29
N PHE A 42 -12.05 4.55 -1.05
CA PHE A 42 -12.65 5.09 0.17
C PHE A 42 -12.31 6.57 0.43
N ARG A 43 -11.37 7.15 -0.32
CA ARG A 43 -11.03 8.58 -0.36
C ARG A 43 -11.49 9.24 -1.64
N GLU A 44 -12.50 8.68 -2.28
CA GLU A 44 -13.09 9.18 -3.53
C GLU A 44 -12.13 9.14 -4.74
N ALA A 45 -11.05 8.35 -4.67
CA ALA A 45 -10.21 8.09 -5.83
C ALA A 45 -11.04 7.41 -6.92
N GLU A 46 -10.93 7.90 -8.14
CA GLU A 46 -11.73 7.46 -9.27
C GLU A 46 -10.83 6.98 -10.42
N VAL A 47 -10.63 5.67 -10.48
CA VAL A 47 -9.79 5.02 -11.52
C VAL A 47 -10.30 5.29 -12.92
N GLY A 48 -11.61 5.46 -13.08
CA GLY A 48 -12.21 5.84 -14.36
C GLY A 48 -11.64 7.13 -14.95
N LEU A 49 -11.15 8.06 -14.09
CA LEU A 49 -10.48 9.28 -14.56
C LEU A 49 -9.15 8.96 -15.24
N PHE A 50 -8.41 7.98 -14.74
CA PHE A 50 -7.17 7.53 -15.38
C PHE A 50 -7.43 7.01 -16.79
N ILE A 51 -8.41 6.10 -16.93
CA ILE A 51 -8.80 5.55 -18.24
C ILE A 51 -9.30 6.67 -19.16
N LYS A 52 -10.21 7.51 -18.69
CA LYS A 52 -10.75 8.63 -19.45
C LYS A 52 -9.64 9.56 -19.96
N THR A 53 -8.70 9.91 -19.09
CA THR A 53 -7.60 10.80 -19.44
C THR A 53 -6.68 10.19 -20.49
N ARG A 54 -6.35 8.91 -20.34
CA ARG A 54 -5.54 8.18 -21.30
C ARG A 54 -6.22 8.14 -22.67
N ASP A 55 -7.52 7.82 -22.71
CA ASP A 55 -8.23 7.55 -23.96
C ASP A 55 -8.72 8.84 -24.66
N SER A 56 -9.08 9.87 -23.89
CA SER A 56 -9.70 11.10 -24.41
C SER A 56 -8.90 12.37 -24.15
N GLY A 57 -7.80 12.29 -23.40
CA GLY A 57 -7.03 13.48 -22.99
C GLY A 57 -7.75 14.36 -21.96
N ILE A 58 -7.23 15.55 -21.74
CA ILE A 58 -7.80 16.57 -20.86
C ILE A 58 -7.87 17.91 -21.62
N GLN A 59 -9.01 18.57 -21.62
CA GLN A 59 -9.21 19.90 -22.23
C GLN A 59 -8.71 19.98 -23.69
N GLY A 60 -8.89 18.92 -24.48
CA GLY A 60 -8.43 18.86 -25.86
C GLY A 60 -6.95 18.52 -26.03
N HIS A 61 -6.20 18.32 -24.95
CA HIS A 61 -4.82 17.85 -24.98
C HIS A 61 -4.81 16.33 -24.93
N TYR A 62 -4.47 15.69 -26.03
CA TYR A 62 -4.29 14.26 -26.11
C TYR A 62 -2.91 13.89 -25.59
N LEU A 63 -2.86 12.79 -24.84
CA LEU A 63 -1.64 12.30 -24.21
C LEU A 63 -1.11 11.11 -24.98
N GLU A 64 0.20 11.03 -25.11
CA GLU A 64 0.87 9.80 -25.57
C GLU A 64 0.89 8.80 -24.44
N ASP A 65 0.28 7.62 -24.63
CA ASP A 65 0.29 6.54 -23.65
C ASP A 65 1.58 5.75 -23.74
N VAL A 66 2.40 5.83 -22.70
CA VAL A 66 3.65 5.06 -22.58
C VAL A 66 3.51 4.07 -21.43
N ARG A 67 3.48 2.78 -21.77
CA ARG A 67 3.34 1.70 -20.79
C ARG A 67 4.68 1.09 -20.42
N LEU A 68 4.99 1.11 -19.13
CA LEU A 68 6.15 0.43 -18.58
C LEU A 68 5.83 -1.06 -18.38
N THR A 69 6.62 -1.93 -18.98
CA THR A 69 6.42 -3.39 -18.95
C THR A 69 7.49 -4.13 -18.15
N HIS A 70 8.59 -3.46 -17.80
CA HIS A 70 9.72 -4.08 -17.13
C HIS A 70 9.68 -3.86 -15.61
N ASN A 71 9.78 -4.94 -14.85
CA ASN A 71 9.88 -4.92 -13.40
C ASN A 71 11.34 -5.09 -12.97
N PHE A 72 11.91 -4.02 -12.44
CA PHE A 72 13.30 -3.98 -11.94
C PHE A 72 13.42 -4.31 -10.45
N ARG A 73 12.30 -4.47 -9.75
CA ARG A 73 12.26 -4.68 -8.30
C ARG A 73 12.33 -6.16 -7.94
N SER A 74 11.49 -6.96 -8.58
CA SER A 74 11.21 -8.34 -8.18
C SER A 74 11.98 -9.36 -9.01
N SER A 75 12.23 -10.53 -8.41
CA SER A 75 12.79 -11.68 -9.13
C SER A 75 11.82 -12.23 -10.18
N PRO A 76 12.31 -12.96 -11.20
CA PRO A 76 11.45 -13.60 -12.20
C PRO A 76 10.39 -14.51 -11.59
N THR A 77 10.74 -15.26 -10.54
CA THR A 77 9.80 -16.16 -9.85
C THR A 77 8.60 -15.40 -9.29
N VAL A 78 8.82 -14.24 -8.66
CA VAL A 78 7.74 -13.42 -8.11
C VAL A 78 6.90 -12.80 -9.23
N VAL A 79 7.54 -12.25 -10.25
CA VAL A 79 6.84 -11.62 -11.39
C VAL A 79 5.96 -12.62 -12.12
N ASN A 80 6.50 -13.80 -12.43
CA ASN A 80 5.74 -14.86 -13.11
C ASN A 80 4.58 -15.36 -12.25
N TRP A 81 4.80 -15.55 -10.94
CA TRP A 81 3.75 -15.96 -10.03
C TRP A 81 2.60 -14.94 -10.00
N VAL A 82 2.92 -13.64 -9.94
CA VAL A 82 1.91 -12.55 -9.97
C VAL A 82 1.14 -12.59 -11.30
N ASN A 83 1.84 -12.67 -12.44
CA ASN A 83 1.20 -12.74 -13.75
C ASN A 83 0.25 -13.93 -13.87
N GLU A 84 0.68 -15.11 -13.42
CA GLU A 84 -0.07 -16.37 -13.58
C GLU A 84 -1.21 -16.53 -12.58
N ARG A 85 -1.01 -16.08 -11.34
CA ARG A 85 -1.97 -16.31 -10.24
C ARG A 85 -2.89 -15.15 -9.97
N LEU A 86 -2.38 -13.92 -10.06
CA LEU A 86 -3.18 -12.72 -9.79
C LEU A 86 -3.74 -12.11 -11.07
N GLY A 87 -3.03 -12.21 -12.20
CA GLY A 87 -3.52 -11.70 -13.48
C GLY A 87 -4.95 -12.13 -13.84
N PRO A 88 -5.29 -13.44 -13.74
CA PRO A 88 -6.65 -13.93 -14.03
C PRO A 88 -7.76 -13.40 -13.12
N LEU A 89 -7.41 -12.78 -11.98
CA LEU A 89 -8.39 -12.19 -11.05
C LEU A 89 -8.86 -10.80 -11.50
N PHE A 90 -8.13 -10.17 -12.42
CA PHE A 90 -8.51 -8.88 -12.98
C PHE A 90 -9.57 -9.04 -14.08
N PRO A 91 -10.39 -8.00 -14.31
CA PRO A 91 -11.32 -7.98 -15.41
C PRO A 91 -10.64 -8.16 -16.76
N HIS A 92 -11.31 -8.86 -17.70
CA HIS A 92 -10.78 -9.03 -19.05
C HIS A 92 -10.86 -7.77 -19.90
N LYS A 93 -11.75 -6.83 -19.53
CA LYS A 93 -11.96 -5.56 -20.23
C LYS A 93 -12.02 -4.43 -19.25
N GLU A 94 -11.51 -3.29 -19.67
CA GLU A 94 -11.63 -2.04 -18.94
C GLU A 94 -13.05 -1.47 -19.06
N ASP A 95 -13.51 -0.83 -17.99
CA ASP A 95 -14.81 -0.17 -17.93
C ASP A 95 -14.73 1.07 -17.06
N ILE A 96 -14.89 2.24 -17.68
CA ILE A 96 -14.76 3.53 -17.00
C ILE A 96 -15.76 3.69 -15.86
N PRO A 97 -17.09 3.38 -16.05
CA PRO A 97 -18.08 3.55 -15.00
C PRO A 97 -17.83 2.74 -13.73
N SER A 98 -17.32 1.53 -13.85
CA SER A 98 -17.01 0.67 -12.70
C SER A 98 -15.56 0.84 -12.20
N GLY A 99 -14.69 1.50 -12.96
CA GLY A 99 -13.27 1.58 -12.71
C GLY A 99 -12.56 0.22 -12.89
N ALA A 100 -13.13 -0.66 -13.70
CA ALA A 100 -12.52 -1.95 -14.01
C ALA A 100 -11.29 -1.79 -14.89
N ILE A 101 -10.17 -2.39 -14.47
CA ILE A 101 -8.89 -2.32 -15.17
C ILE A 101 -8.50 -3.72 -15.65
N ALA A 102 -8.13 -3.82 -16.91
CA ALA A 102 -7.56 -5.05 -17.44
C ALA A 102 -6.12 -5.24 -16.94
N TYR A 103 -5.75 -6.49 -16.66
CA TYR A 103 -4.41 -6.81 -16.21
C TYR A 103 -3.37 -6.54 -17.29
N ALA A 104 -2.30 -5.84 -16.92
CA ALA A 104 -1.13 -5.64 -17.75
C ALA A 104 0.07 -6.44 -17.19
N PRO A 105 0.47 -7.54 -17.82
CA PRO A 105 1.57 -8.35 -17.33
C PRO A 105 2.89 -7.59 -17.43
N SER A 106 3.80 -7.88 -16.49
CA SER A 106 5.16 -7.35 -16.52
C SER A 106 6.20 -8.44 -16.74
N ALA A 107 7.39 -8.03 -17.21
CA ALA A 107 8.54 -8.89 -17.37
C ALA A 107 9.62 -8.53 -16.36
N ALA A 108 10.22 -9.51 -15.71
CA ALA A 108 11.32 -9.27 -14.78
C ALA A 108 12.59 -8.86 -15.51
N SER A 109 13.25 -7.81 -15.05
CA SER A 109 14.58 -7.40 -15.52
C SER A 109 15.71 -7.97 -14.67
N LYS A 110 15.41 -8.42 -13.45
CA LYS A 110 16.38 -9.09 -12.57
C LYS A 110 16.61 -10.53 -13.00
N THR A 111 17.81 -11.02 -12.72
CA THR A 111 18.18 -12.44 -12.89
C THR A 111 18.32 -13.15 -11.54
N SER A 112 18.15 -12.43 -10.41
CA SER A 112 18.27 -12.98 -9.07
C SER A 112 17.20 -14.06 -8.83
N LEU A 113 17.60 -15.12 -8.17
CA LEU A 113 16.66 -16.16 -7.71
C LEU A 113 15.75 -15.59 -6.61
N GLY A 114 14.54 -16.09 -6.59
CA GLY A 114 13.56 -15.81 -5.56
C GLY A 114 12.65 -17.02 -5.38
N SER A 115 11.84 -17.02 -4.34
CA SER A 115 10.85 -18.07 -4.11
C SER A 115 9.50 -17.47 -3.76
N VAL A 116 8.44 -18.20 -4.06
CA VAL A 116 7.09 -17.92 -3.59
C VAL A 116 6.54 -19.22 -2.99
N SER A 117 6.07 -19.14 -1.76
CA SER A 117 5.40 -20.25 -1.10
C SER A 117 4.01 -19.80 -0.62
N VAL A 118 3.06 -20.72 -0.63
CA VAL A 118 1.72 -20.50 -0.09
C VAL A 118 1.44 -21.62 0.90
N THR A 119 1.19 -21.27 2.14
CA THR A 119 0.93 -22.22 3.23
C THR A 119 -0.37 -21.86 3.93
N SER A 120 -1.14 -22.86 4.33
CA SER A 120 -2.35 -22.68 5.14
C SER A 120 -2.12 -23.29 6.53
N TYR A 121 -2.75 -22.70 7.52
CA TYR A 121 -2.66 -23.13 8.92
C TYR A 121 -4.04 -23.36 9.49
N ASP A 122 -4.14 -24.26 10.47
CA ASP A 122 -5.42 -24.61 11.10
C ASP A 122 -5.86 -23.58 12.13
N SER A 123 -4.92 -22.79 12.66
CA SER A 123 -5.21 -21.72 13.61
C SER A 123 -4.37 -20.47 13.36
N PRO A 124 -4.88 -19.27 13.74
CA PRO A 124 -4.10 -18.04 13.70
C PRO A 124 -2.86 -18.06 14.60
N GLN A 125 -2.87 -18.88 15.66
CA GLN A 125 -1.75 -19.07 16.56
C GLN A 125 -0.62 -19.83 15.87
N ASP A 126 -0.94 -20.93 15.18
CA ASP A 126 0.04 -21.72 14.43
C ASP A 126 0.66 -20.93 13.28
N GLU A 127 -0.17 -20.13 12.58
CA GLU A 127 0.31 -19.18 11.58
C GLU A 127 1.32 -18.20 12.18
N ALA A 128 0.99 -17.59 13.31
CA ALA A 128 1.85 -16.61 13.97
C ALA A 128 3.18 -17.20 14.45
N LEU A 129 3.15 -18.41 15.01
CA LEU A 129 4.35 -19.13 15.44
C LEU A 129 5.26 -19.43 14.24
N GLU A 130 4.70 -19.94 13.16
CA GLU A 130 5.48 -20.27 11.96
C GLU A 130 6.04 -19.02 11.28
N VAL A 131 5.28 -17.92 11.20
CA VAL A 131 5.77 -16.63 10.68
C VAL A 131 6.92 -16.11 11.54
N ALA A 132 6.82 -16.16 12.88
CA ALA A 132 7.89 -15.75 13.76
C ALA A 132 9.15 -16.60 13.57
N ARG A 133 8.99 -17.94 13.47
CA ARG A 133 10.10 -18.87 13.19
C ARG A 133 10.81 -18.53 11.88
N GLN A 134 10.05 -18.30 10.79
CA GLN A 134 10.62 -17.92 9.50
C GLN A 134 11.35 -16.58 9.57
N ILE A 135 10.81 -15.59 10.28
CA ILE A 135 11.48 -14.31 10.49
C ILE A 135 12.83 -14.53 11.20
N SER A 136 12.85 -15.29 12.28
CA SER A 136 14.06 -15.59 13.06
C SER A 136 15.13 -16.28 12.21
N GLU A 137 14.73 -17.27 11.41
CA GLU A 137 15.63 -17.98 10.50
C GLU A 137 16.21 -17.05 9.42
N LEU A 138 15.37 -16.24 8.80
CA LEU A 138 15.79 -15.29 7.76
C LEU A 138 16.75 -14.23 8.33
N LEU A 139 16.46 -13.69 9.51
CA LEU A 139 17.35 -12.75 10.19
C LEU A 139 18.73 -13.38 10.52
N THR A 140 18.73 -14.65 10.90
CA THR A 140 19.99 -15.40 11.16
C THR A 140 20.76 -15.65 9.87
N GLN A 141 20.07 -16.05 8.79
CA GLN A 141 20.71 -16.30 7.49
C GLN A 141 21.29 -15.06 6.84
N HIS A 142 20.72 -13.89 7.13
CA HIS A 142 21.11 -12.61 6.55
C HIS A 142 21.69 -11.64 7.59
N ALA A 143 22.29 -12.18 8.66
CA ALA A 143 22.84 -11.36 9.76
C ALA A 143 23.93 -10.37 9.30
N ASP A 144 24.63 -10.69 8.23
CA ASP A 144 25.71 -9.84 7.66
C ASP A 144 25.18 -8.76 6.68
N ASP A 145 23.89 -8.78 6.33
CA ASP A 145 23.28 -7.80 5.43
C ASP A 145 22.48 -6.75 6.20
N GLU A 146 23.09 -5.63 6.52
CA GLU A 146 22.45 -4.51 7.22
C GLU A 146 21.24 -3.92 6.45
N ASN A 147 21.13 -4.16 5.15
CA ASN A 147 20.02 -3.70 4.31
C ASN A 147 18.92 -4.73 4.16
N TYR A 148 19.09 -5.94 4.68
CA TYR A 148 18.05 -6.95 4.63
C TYR A 148 16.79 -6.49 5.37
N ARG A 149 15.64 -6.63 4.75
CA ARG A 149 14.36 -6.19 5.30
C ARG A 149 13.30 -7.25 5.10
N ILE A 150 12.56 -7.52 6.15
CA ILE A 150 11.39 -8.41 6.14
C ILE A 150 10.16 -7.54 6.32
N ALA A 151 9.17 -7.69 5.46
CA ALA A 151 7.88 -7.03 5.58
C ALA A 151 6.80 -8.08 5.84
N VAL A 152 6.04 -7.89 6.92
CA VAL A 152 4.82 -8.65 7.21
C VAL A 152 3.63 -7.78 6.84
N ILE A 153 2.87 -8.21 5.82
CA ILE A 153 1.72 -7.47 5.33
C ILE A 153 0.46 -8.24 5.69
N VAL A 154 -0.47 -7.58 6.35
CA VAL A 154 -1.73 -8.19 6.80
C VAL A 154 -2.93 -7.37 6.31
N ARG A 155 -4.06 -8.04 6.13
CA ARG A 155 -5.30 -7.38 5.71
C ARG A 155 -5.90 -6.51 6.81
N ALA A 156 -5.79 -6.93 8.07
CA ALA A 156 -6.33 -6.21 9.21
C ALA A 156 -5.37 -6.29 10.40
N ARG A 157 -5.40 -5.31 11.29
CA ARG A 157 -4.55 -5.27 12.51
C ARG A 157 -4.79 -6.48 13.43
N SER A 158 -6.02 -6.97 13.49
CA SER A 158 -6.38 -8.15 14.28
C SER A 158 -5.58 -9.39 13.92
N HIS A 159 -5.07 -9.49 12.68
CA HIS A 159 -4.23 -10.61 12.27
C HIS A 159 -2.85 -10.60 12.96
N LEU A 160 -2.42 -9.46 13.50
CA LEU A 160 -1.12 -9.34 14.19
C LEU A 160 -1.21 -9.61 15.70
N GLN A 161 -2.41 -9.80 16.25
CA GLN A 161 -2.61 -9.95 17.70
C GLN A 161 -1.85 -11.14 18.31
N HIS A 162 -1.63 -12.20 17.53
CA HIS A 162 -0.86 -13.38 17.98
C HIS A 162 0.63 -13.26 17.63
N LEU A 163 0.98 -12.59 16.53
CA LEU A 163 2.36 -12.48 16.08
C LEU A 163 3.16 -11.48 16.94
N ILE A 164 2.61 -10.30 17.26
CA ILE A 164 3.33 -9.26 17.99
C ILE A 164 3.87 -9.74 19.34
N PRO A 165 3.08 -10.43 20.20
CA PRO A 165 3.60 -10.95 21.47
C PRO A 165 4.74 -11.95 21.29
N ILE A 166 4.69 -12.78 20.24
CA ILE A 166 5.76 -13.76 19.95
C ILE A 166 7.06 -13.02 19.57
N LEU A 167 6.98 -12.06 18.64
CA LEU A 167 8.15 -11.27 18.25
C LEU A 167 8.77 -10.53 19.44
N GLN A 168 7.93 -10.01 20.36
CA GLN A 168 8.38 -9.35 21.58
C GLN A 168 9.07 -10.32 22.54
N SER A 169 8.52 -11.52 22.74
CA SER A 169 9.11 -12.54 23.62
C SER A 169 10.44 -13.07 23.08
N GLU A 170 10.59 -13.11 21.76
CA GLU A 170 11.85 -13.50 21.08
C GLU A 170 12.83 -12.34 20.92
N LEU A 171 12.53 -11.15 21.45
CA LEU A 171 13.32 -9.93 21.35
C LEU A 171 13.62 -9.49 19.91
N ILE A 172 12.77 -9.88 18.95
CA ILE A 172 12.88 -9.47 17.56
C ILE A 172 12.42 -8.02 17.45
N GLN A 173 13.33 -7.15 17.01
CA GLN A 173 13.00 -5.75 16.78
C GLN A 173 12.18 -5.59 15.52
N PHE A 174 11.03 -4.93 15.62
CA PHE A 174 10.18 -4.64 14.48
C PHE A 174 9.63 -3.21 14.54
N ARG A 175 9.26 -2.68 13.39
CA ARG A 175 8.59 -1.40 13.26
C ARG A 175 7.15 -1.63 12.85
N ALA A 176 6.23 -1.34 13.73
CA ALA A 176 4.80 -1.42 13.47
C ALA A 176 4.31 -0.09 12.86
N LEU A 177 3.90 -0.13 11.59
CA LEU A 177 3.35 1.04 10.92
C LEU A 177 1.83 1.11 11.16
N ARG A 178 1.38 2.22 11.74
CA ARG A 178 -0.06 2.53 11.98
C ARG A 178 -0.79 1.52 12.87
N LEU A 179 -0.09 0.78 13.75
CA LEU A 179 -0.71 -0.21 14.62
C LEU A 179 -1.46 0.41 15.79
N ASP A 180 -0.91 1.45 16.40
CA ASP A 180 -1.52 2.08 17.55
C ASP A 180 -2.11 3.43 17.20
N LYS A 181 -3.35 3.68 17.57
CA LYS A 181 -3.76 5.05 17.80
C LYS A 181 -2.89 5.58 18.93
N LEU A 182 -2.36 6.78 18.78
CA LEU A 182 -1.54 7.41 19.84
C LEU A 182 -2.23 7.34 21.21
N MET A 183 -3.55 7.43 21.22
CA MET A 183 -4.44 7.36 22.38
C MET A 183 -4.47 5.99 23.07
N ASP A 184 -4.11 4.91 22.37
CA ASP A 184 -4.17 3.55 22.92
C ASP A 184 -2.86 3.18 23.64
N ARG A 185 -1.86 4.07 23.60
CA ARG A 185 -0.57 3.83 24.28
C ARG A 185 -0.69 4.11 25.76
N PRO A 186 -0.29 3.21 26.67
CA PRO A 186 -0.40 3.41 28.12
C PRO A 186 0.15 4.75 28.59
N VAL A 187 1.36 5.13 28.14
CA VAL A 187 1.97 6.42 28.49
C VAL A 187 1.12 7.62 28.06
N VAL A 188 0.42 7.52 26.92
CA VAL A 188 -0.47 8.60 26.44
C VAL A 188 -1.77 8.63 27.27
N GLN A 189 -2.29 7.48 27.66
CA GLN A 189 -3.45 7.37 28.54
C GLN A 189 -3.13 7.97 29.92
N ASP A 190 -1.98 7.64 30.50
CA ASP A 190 -1.48 8.21 31.74
C ASP A 190 -1.33 9.74 31.67
N LEU A 191 -0.74 10.24 30.56
CA LEU A 191 -0.61 11.69 30.36
C LEU A 191 -1.96 12.37 30.16
N MET A 192 -2.90 11.72 29.51
CA MET A 192 -4.25 12.23 29.35
C MET A 192 -5.01 12.23 30.68
N ALA A 193 -4.91 11.15 31.47
CA ALA A 193 -5.49 11.07 32.80
C ALA A 193 -4.93 12.19 33.69
N LEU A 194 -3.61 12.39 33.66
CA LEU A 194 -2.95 13.48 34.38
C LEU A 194 -3.45 14.87 33.91
N THR A 195 -3.56 15.06 32.60
CA THR A 195 -4.05 16.32 32.05
C THR A 195 -5.51 16.62 32.45
N GLN A 196 -6.35 15.58 32.47
CA GLN A 196 -7.74 15.72 32.93
C GLN A 196 -7.81 16.08 34.40
N VAL A 197 -7.03 15.45 35.27
CA VAL A 197 -6.95 15.78 36.70
C VAL A 197 -6.48 17.21 36.94
N ILE A 198 -5.49 17.69 36.18
CA ILE A 198 -5.02 19.08 36.26
C ILE A 198 -6.10 20.06 35.82
N ARG A 199 -6.88 19.71 34.81
CA ARG A 199 -7.95 20.55 34.26
C ARG A 199 -9.20 20.60 35.17
N ASP A 200 -9.54 19.47 35.78
CA ASP A 200 -10.66 19.30 36.69
C ASP A 200 -10.26 18.44 37.89
N PRO A 201 -9.73 19.07 38.98
CA PRO A 201 -9.28 18.35 40.18
C PRO A 201 -10.38 17.63 40.94
N GLU A 202 -11.65 17.95 40.68
CA GLU A 202 -12.78 17.29 41.33
C GLU A 202 -13.24 16.03 40.61
N ASP A 203 -12.87 15.86 39.32
CA ASP A 203 -13.12 14.63 38.60
C ASP A 203 -12.08 13.56 38.95
N ARG A 204 -12.50 12.60 39.78
CA ARG A 204 -11.65 11.47 40.20
C ARG A 204 -11.70 10.27 39.26
N THR A 205 -12.52 10.29 38.21
CA THR A 205 -12.70 9.18 37.26
C THR A 205 -11.38 8.80 36.55
N PRO A 206 -10.54 9.75 36.11
CA PRO A 206 -9.28 9.43 35.45
C PRO A 206 -8.20 8.80 36.36
N LEU A 207 -8.37 8.85 37.67
CA LEU A 207 -7.41 8.29 38.64
C LEU A 207 -7.68 6.81 38.96
N ILE A 208 -8.81 6.27 38.51
CA ILE A 208 -9.26 4.91 38.82
C ILE A 208 -9.08 3.98 37.60
N ALA A 209 -8.78 4.53 36.43
CA ALA A 209 -8.53 3.81 35.18
C ALA A 209 -7.06 3.50 35.01
#